data_6217d6885190261804d42151ba8aab0a
#
_entry.id   6217d6885190261804d42151ba8aab0a
#
_cell.length_a   1.000
_cell.length_b   1.000
_cell.length_c   1.000
_cell.angle_alpha   90.00
_cell.angle_beta   90.00
_cell.angle_gamma   90.00
#
_symmetry.space_group_name_H-M   'P 1'
#
loop_
_entity.id
_entity.type
_entity.pdbx_description
1 polymer ?
#
loop_
_entity_poly.entity_id
_entity_poly.type
_entity_poly.pdbx_seq_one_letter_code
_entity_poly.pdbx_strand_id
1 'polypeptide(L)'
;MKAVIFSILTILFVCLSSCEGRTGYLNEGQENTLSMLTGKEWVEVYADYGLGNEQTIEDKTSIYYFDLKGKGWFAVGSLKDENVKEDIRYFQWTFTTENFAVIQTAGNAMDGYWLIKKLTPTELWMQWSAKDPVLIPNQTTTFYKYKARTTSK
;
A
#
# COMPACT_ATOMS: atom_id res chain seq x y z
N MET A 1 2.90 -17.04 -55.27
CA MET A 1 3.31 -17.62 -53.97
C MET A 1 4.22 -16.73 -53.13
N LYS A 2 5.25 -16.06 -53.68
CA LYS A 2 6.17 -15.19 -52.88
C LYS A 2 5.50 -13.96 -52.23
N ALA A 3 4.50 -13.35 -52.86
CA ALA A 3 3.79 -12.17 -52.32
C ALA A 3 2.90 -12.50 -51.13
N VAL A 4 2.28 -13.69 -51.10
CA VAL A 4 1.42 -14.13 -50.00
C VAL A 4 2.22 -14.41 -48.73
N ILE A 5 3.42 -14.98 -48.88
CA ILE A 5 4.32 -15.28 -47.74
C ILE A 5 4.81 -13.99 -47.09
N PHE A 6 5.10 -12.96 -47.90
CA PHE A 6 5.52 -11.64 -47.36
C PHE A 6 4.38 -10.96 -46.56
N SER A 7 3.13 -11.07 -47.03
CA SER A 7 1.97 -10.49 -46.35
C SER A 7 1.70 -11.16 -45.01
N ILE A 8 1.85 -12.49 -44.95
CA ILE A 8 1.64 -13.25 -43.68
C ILE A 8 2.75 -12.93 -42.68
N LEU A 9 4.00 -12.78 -43.15
CA LEU A 9 5.12 -12.43 -42.26
C LEU A 9 4.98 -11.04 -41.66
N THR A 10 4.44 -10.07 -42.43
CA THR A 10 4.20 -8.69 -41.96
C THR A 10 3.10 -8.65 -40.94
N ILE A 11 2.03 -9.43 -41.11
CA ILE A 11 0.92 -9.53 -40.12
C ILE A 11 1.41 -10.19 -38.84
N LEU A 12 2.28 -11.21 -38.92
CA LEU A 12 2.85 -11.87 -37.74
C LEU A 12 3.75 -10.92 -36.92
N PHE A 13 4.49 -10.02 -37.59
CA PHE A 13 5.34 -9.04 -36.92
C PHE A 13 4.56 -7.94 -36.21
N VAL A 14 3.41 -7.53 -36.74
CA VAL A 14 2.52 -6.55 -36.09
C VAL A 14 1.83 -7.13 -34.85
N CYS A 15 1.56 -8.44 -34.80
CA CYS A 15 0.98 -9.08 -33.63
C CYS A 15 1.97 -9.26 -32.47
N LEU A 16 3.28 -9.27 -32.75
CA LEU A 16 4.31 -9.41 -31.70
C LEU A 16 4.67 -8.09 -31.01
N SER A 17 4.37 -6.95 -31.63
CA SER A 17 4.58 -5.63 -31.03
C SER A 17 3.44 -5.16 -30.11
N SER A 18 2.36 -5.93 -30.01
CA SER A 18 1.20 -5.60 -29.14
C SER A 18 1.35 -6.08 -27.70
N CYS A 19 2.51 -6.61 -27.30
CA CYS A 19 2.80 -6.94 -25.91
C CYS A 19 3.74 -5.90 -25.28
N GLU A 20 3.49 -4.62 -25.56
CA GLU A 20 3.98 -3.58 -24.66
C GLU A 20 3.21 -3.77 -23.34
N GLY A 21 3.94 -4.25 -22.32
CA GLY A 21 3.42 -4.26 -20.96
C GLY A 21 2.77 -2.90 -20.73
N ARG A 22 1.52 -2.91 -20.27
CA ARG A 22 0.85 -1.71 -19.80
C ARG A 22 1.72 -1.10 -18.72
N THR A 23 2.68 -0.28 -19.09
CA THR A 23 3.18 0.77 -18.23
C THR A 23 2.02 1.74 -18.12
N GLY A 24 1.09 1.42 -17.21
CA GLY A 24 -0.02 2.30 -16.94
C GLY A 24 0.59 3.61 -16.46
N TYR A 25 0.48 4.64 -17.25
CA TYR A 25 0.85 5.97 -16.81
C TYR A 25 -0.06 6.30 -15.64
N LEU A 26 0.57 6.51 -14.47
CA LEU A 26 -0.13 7.02 -13.30
C LEU A 26 -0.56 8.45 -13.62
N ASN A 27 -1.75 8.83 -13.17
CA ASN A 27 -2.12 10.22 -13.18
C ASN A 27 -1.43 10.97 -12.01
N GLU A 28 -1.41 12.28 -12.06
CA GLU A 28 -0.75 13.12 -11.06
C GLU A 28 -1.22 12.82 -9.63
N GLY A 29 -2.49 12.53 -9.43
CA GLY A 29 -3.04 12.17 -8.12
C GLY A 29 -2.51 10.83 -7.60
N GLN A 30 -2.36 9.84 -8.48
CA GLN A 30 -1.81 8.53 -8.16
C GLN A 30 -0.31 8.60 -7.85
N GLU A 31 0.46 9.36 -8.66
CA GLU A 31 1.90 9.60 -8.41
C GLU A 31 2.13 10.30 -7.07
N ASN A 32 1.32 11.30 -6.77
CA ASN A 32 1.39 12.03 -5.51
C ASN A 32 1.06 11.12 -4.31
N THR A 33 0.03 10.28 -4.41
CA THR A 33 -0.31 9.28 -3.38
C THR A 33 0.84 8.31 -3.13
N LEU A 34 1.44 7.76 -4.20
CA LEU A 34 2.60 6.88 -4.09
C LEU A 34 3.79 7.56 -3.42
N SER A 35 4.13 8.78 -3.83
CA SER A 35 5.26 9.52 -3.29
C SER A 35 5.09 9.86 -1.80
N MET A 36 3.86 10.13 -1.37
CA MET A 36 3.54 10.37 0.04
C MET A 36 3.56 9.07 0.86
N LEU A 37 3.08 7.95 0.32
CA LEU A 37 2.95 6.69 1.04
C LEU A 37 4.28 5.95 1.21
N THR A 38 5.12 5.94 0.17
CA THR A 38 6.29 5.06 0.09
C THR A 38 7.59 5.70 0.57
N GLY A 39 8.62 4.87 0.82
CA GLY A 39 9.98 5.31 1.11
C GLY A 39 10.21 5.88 2.51
N LYS A 40 9.27 5.70 3.43
CA LYS A 40 9.37 6.15 4.84
C LYS A 40 8.70 5.14 5.76
N GLU A 41 9.02 5.20 7.04
CA GLU A 41 8.36 4.43 8.08
C GLU A 41 7.10 5.17 8.57
N TRP A 42 6.03 4.42 8.71
CA TRP A 42 4.77 4.87 9.29
C TRP A 42 4.63 4.28 10.68
N VAL A 43 4.77 5.11 11.69
CA VAL A 43 4.75 4.71 13.10
C VAL A 43 3.36 4.95 13.65
N GLU A 44 2.71 3.90 14.14
CA GLU A 44 1.39 3.96 14.75
C GLU A 44 1.43 4.80 16.04
N VAL A 45 0.52 5.76 16.14
CA VAL A 45 0.42 6.65 17.31
C VAL A 45 -0.96 6.58 17.96
N TYR A 46 -1.93 5.99 17.28
CA TYR A 46 -3.30 5.87 17.77
C TYR A 46 -4.00 4.70 17.08
N ALA A 47 -4.80 3.96 17.83
CA ALA A 47 -5.71 2.95 17.33
C ALA A 47 -7.08 3.07 18.00
N ASP A 48 -8.15 2.89 17.22
CA ASP A 48 -9.54 2.78 17.68
C ASP A 48 -10.11 1.46 17.16
N TYR A 49 -10.30 0.52 18.07
CA TYR A 49 -10.85 -0.80 17.79
C TYR A 49 -12.39 -0.84 17.80
N GLY A 50 -13.03 0.32 17.92
CA GLY A 50 -14.47 0.48 18.07
C GLY A 50 -14.95 0.23 19.52
N LEU A 51 -16.24 0.55 19.77
CA LEU A 51 -16.89 0.35 21.07
C LEU A 51 -16.21 1.06 22.25
N GLY A 52 -15.54 2.19 22.01
CA GLY A 52 -14.84 2.96 23.04
C GLY A 52 -13.47 2.40 23.45
N ASN A 53 -12.92 1.49 22.66
CA ASN A 53 -11.57 0.93 22.86
C ASN A 53 -10.52 1.74 22.09
N GLU A 54 -10.42 3.01 22.41
CA GLU A 54 -9.39 3.89 21.86
C GLU A 54 -8.09 3.75 22.65
N GLN A 55 -6.96 3.72 21.94
CA GLN A 55 -5.64 3.63 22.55
C GLN A 55 -4.71 4.67 21.94
N THR A 56 -4.10 5.49 22.78
CA THR A 56 -2.92 6.28 22.42
C THR A 56 -1.69 5.44 22.70
N ILE A 57 -0.84 5.28 21.70
CA ILE A 57 0.37 4.47 21.81
C ILE A 57 1.45 5.28 22.54
N GLU A 58 1.99 4.74 23.64
CA GLU A 58 2.97 5.44 24.48
C GLU A 58 4.41 5.02 24.23
N ASP A 59 4.66 3.75 23.90
CA ASP A 59 6.00 3.22 23.69
C ASP A 59 6.06 2.13 22.61
N LYS A 60 5.60 0.89 22.91
CA LYS A 60 5.57 -0.17 21.91
C LYS A 60 4.55 0.15 20.83
N THR A 61 5.00 0.16 19.60
CA THR A 61 4.19 0.60 18.47
C THR A 61 4.40 -0.31 17.25
N SER A 62 3.40 -0.30 16.39
CA SER A 62 3.50 -0.92 15.06
C SER A 62 4.16 0.05 14.09
N ILE A 63 5.12 -0.45 13.33
CA ILE A 63 5.81 0.31 12.29
C ILE A 63 5.58 -0.37 10.96
N TYR A 64 5.21 0.40 9.94
CA TYR A 64 4.94 -0.05 8.59
C TYR A 64 5.84 0.66 7.60
N TYR A 65 6.28 -0.07 6.59
CA TYR A 65 7.01 0.48 5.46
C TYR A 65 6.44 -0.06 4.16
N PHE A 66 6.24 0.82 3.19
CA PHE A 66 5.76 0.49 1.86
C PHE A 66 6.82 0.88 0.83
N ASP A 67 7.19 -0.03 -0.08
CA ASP A 67 8.08 0.25 -1.19
C ASP A 67 7.29 0.46 -2.51
N LEU A 68 7.93 1.08 -3.49
CA LEU A 68 7.33 1.32 -4.80
C LEU A 68 7.08 0.04 -5.63
N LYS A 69 7.60 -1.12 -5.20
CA LYS A 69 7.48 -2.39 -5.91
C LYS A 69 6.33 -3.26 -5.40
N GLY A 70 5.45 -2.69 -4.56
CA GLY A 70 4.34 -3.42 -3.96
C GLY A 70 4.75 -4.37 -2.85
N LYS A 71 5.92 -4.15 -2.24
CA LYS A 71 6.39 -4.88 -1.06
C LYS A 71 6.42 -3.95 0.14
N GLY A 72 6.31 -4.53 1.31
CA GLY A 72 6.42 -3.79 2.55
C GLY A 72 6.87 -4.68 3.68
N TRP A 73 7.09 -4.08 4.82
CA TRP A 73 7.33 -4.78 6.06
C TRP A 73 6.61 -4.10 7.23
N PHE A 74 6.29 -4.91 8.20
CA PHE A 74 5.76 -4.55 9.50
C PHE A 74 6.78 -4.93 10.56
N ALA A 75 6.92 -4.11 11.60
CA ALA A 75 7.71 -4.44 12.77
C ALA A 75 7.03 -3.91 14.04
N VAL A 76 7.33 -4.54 15.17
CA VAL A 76 7.08 -3.94 16.48
C VAL A 76 8.30 -3.10 16.83
N GLY A 77 8.07 -1.84 17.17
CA GLY A 77 9.14 -0.89 17.49
C GLY A 77 8.86 -0.07 18.72
N SER A 78 9.63 0.99 18.91
CA SER A 78 9.47 1.95 20.01
C SER A 78 9.28 3.36 19.46
N LEU A 79 8.41 4.12 20.12
CA LEU A 79 8.28 5.58 19.87
C LEU A 79 9.46 6.36 20.43
N LYS A 80 10.14 5.81 21.44
CA LYS A 80 11.24 6.46 22.17
C LYS A 80 12.60 6.14 21.59
N ASP A 81 12.74 4.97 20.93
CA ASP A 81 14.00 4.52 20.31
C ASP A 81 13.76 4.04 18.89
N GLU A 82 14.23 4.81 17.92
CA GLU A 82 14.08 4.53 16.49
C GLU A 82 14.81 3.26 16.01
N ASN A 83 15.81 2.81 16.77
CA ASN A 83 16.59 1.64 16.41
C ASN A 83 15.93 0.32 16.83
N VAL A 84 14.94 0.39 17.72
CA VAL A 84 14.23 -0.80 18.19
C VAL A 84 13.21 -1.23 17.13
N LYS A 85 13.47 -2.37 16.51
CA LYS A 85 12.57 -3.06 15.58
C LYS A 85 12.66 -4.56 15.81
N GLU A 86 11.56 -5.13 16.24
CA GLU A 86 11.42 -6.55 16.55
C GLU A 86 10.33 -7.15 15.64
N ASP A 87 10.28 -8.48 15.54
CA ASP A 87 9.22 -9.20 14.80
C ASP A 87 8.99 -8.70 13.38
N ILE A 88 10.06 -8.47 12.62
CA ILE A 88 9.94 -7.97 11.25
C ILE A 88 9.24 -9.01 10.38
N ARG A 89 8.12 -8.63 9.77
CA ARG A 89 7.31 -9.47 8.88
C ARG A 89 7.12 -8.77 7.56
N TYR A 90 7.29 -9.49 6.46
CA TYR A 90 7.14 -8.94 5.11
C TYR A 90 5.75 -9.22 4.58
N PHE A 91 5.23 -8.27 3.80
CA PHE A 91 3.94 -8.39 3.11
C PHE A 91 4.03 -7.85 1.68
N GLN A 92 3.03 -8.16 0.89
CA GLN A 92 2.79 -7.55 -0.41
C GLN A 92 1.61 -6.59 -0.30
N TRP A 93 1.59 -5.56 -1.13
CA TRP A 93 0.50 -4.61 -1.15
C TRP A 93 0.22 -4.09 -2.56
N THR A 94 -1.01 -3.67 -2.79
CA THR A 94 -1.45 -3.04 -4.03
C THR A 94 -2.63 -2.13 -3.75
N PHE A 95 -2.87 -1.15 -4.61
CA PHE A 95 -4.13 -0.41 -4.60
C PHE A 95 -5.22 -1.22 -5.32
N THR A 96 -6.44 -1.20 -4.79
CA THR A 96 -7.60 -1.88 -5.37
C THR A 96 -8.57 -0.92 -6.05
N THR A 97 -8.36 0.40 -5.91
CA THR A 97 -9.20 1.46 -6.48
C THR A 97 -8.39 2.38 -7.38
N GLU A 98 -9.00 2.90 -8.45
CA GLU A 98 -8.36 3.80 -9.40
C GLU A 98 -7.82 5.09 -8.77
N ASN A 99 -8.48 5.59 -7.75
CA ASN A 99 -8.08 6.80 -7.02
C ASN A 99 -7.04 6.52 -5.92
N PHE A 100 -6.52 5.30 -5.82
CA PHE A 100 -5.55 4.86 -4.81
C PHE A 100 -6.03 5.08 -3.36
N ALA A 101 -7.34 4.99 -3.12
CA ALA A 101 -7.92 5.17 -1.80
C ALA A 101 -7.89 3.91 -0.94
N VAL A 102 -7.84 2.71 -1.55
CA VAL A 102 -7.85 1.44 -0.82
C VAL A 102 -6.60 0.63 -1.15
N ILE A 103 -5.87 0.25 -0.12
CA ILE A 103 -4.73 -0.66 -0.19
C ILE A 103 -5.21 -2.06 0.23
N GLN A 104 -4.89 -3.08 -0.54
CA GLN A 104 -4.95 -4.47 -0.12
C GLN A 104 -3.56 -4.93 0.29
N THR A 105 -3.46 -5.59 1.43
CA THR A 105 -2.23 -6.22 1.92
C THR A 105 -2.41 -7.73 2.02
N ALA A 106 -1.35 -8.48 1.72
CA ALA A 106 -1.30 -9.93 1.82
C ALA A 106 0.05 -10.40 2.36
N GLY A 107 0.04 -11.29 3.31
CA GLY A 107 1.22 -11.89 3.96
C GLY A 107 1.28 -11.67 5.47
N ASN A 108 1.11 -12.71 6.21
CA ASN A 108 1.41 -12.98 7.63
C ASN A 108 0.70 -12.20 8.74
N ALA A 109 0.63 -10.90 8.77
CA ALA A 109 0.08 -10.20 9.94
C ALA A 109 -0.90 -9.08 9.58
N MET A 110 -0.96 -8.76 8.31
CA MET A 110 -1.60 -7.54 7.84
C MET A 110 -2.61 -7.78 6.74
N ASP A 111 -3.04 -9.05 6.56
CA ASP A 111 -4.01 -9.39 5.54
C ASP A 111 -5.28 -8.59 5.70
N GLY A 112 -5.71 -7.94 4.63
CA GLY A 112 -6.94 -7.15 4.64
C GLY A 112 -6.87 -5.92 3.74
N TYR A 113 -7.81 -5.03 3.98
CA TYR A 113 -8.00 -3.81 3.21
C TYR A 113 -7.87 -2.59 4.11
N TRP A 114 -7.21 -1.57 3.58
CA TRP A 114 -6.90 -0.35 4.29
C TRP A 114 -7.42 0.84 3.50
N LEU A 115 -8.51 1.42 3.93
CA LEU A 115 -9.05 2.63 3.35
C LEU A 115 -8.29 3.85 3.89
N ILE A 116 -7.60 4.57 3.00
CA ILE A 116 -6.90 5.80 3.34
C ILE A 116 -7.93 6.90 3.60
N LYS A 117 -7.94 7.43 4.81
CA LYS A 117 -8.80 8.56 5.24
C LYS A 117 -8.08 9.89 5.17
N LYS A 118 -6.76 9.88 5.38
CA LYS A 118 -5.87 11.05 5.27
C LYS A 118 -4.48 10.57 4.87
N LEU A 119 -3.86 11.25 3.93
CA LEU A 119 -2.46 11.05 3.58
C LEU A 119 -1.81 12.40 3.32
N THR A 120 -0.78 12.69 4.07
CA THR A 120 0.11 13.85 3.93
C THR A 120 1.55 13.38 4.02
N PRO A 121 2.55 14.23 3.75
CA PRO A 121 3.95 13.82 3.93
C PRO A 121 4.32 13.32 5.33
N THR A 122 3.54 13.70 6.35
CA THR A 122 3.85 13.41 7.77
C THR A 122 2.79 12.61 8.50
N GLU A 123 1.57 12.45 7.95
CA GLU A 123 0.47 11.76 8.60
C GLU A 123 -0.24 10.82 7.64
N LEU A 124 -0.52 9.60 8.11
CA LEU A 124 -1.33 8.60 7.42
C LEU A 124 -2.43 8.12 8.38
N TRP A 125 -3.69 8.28 7.98
CA TRP A 125 -4.83 7.75 8.71
C TRP A 125 -5.49 6.68 7.86
N MET A 126 -5.65 5.50 8.41
CA MET A 126 -6.23 4.35 7.69
C MET A 126 -7.32 3.66 8.51
N GLN A 127 -8.26 3.10 7.80
CA GLN A 127 -9.31 2.25 8.36
C GLN A 127 -9.14 0.84 7.81
N TRP A 128 -8.80 -0.09 8.68
CA TRP A 128 -8.65 -1.51 8.33
C TRP A 128 -9.97 -2.24 8.32
N SER A 129 -10.11 -3.19 7.42
CA SER A 129 -11.24 -4.11 7.32
C SER A 129 -10.81 -5.44 6.73
N ALA A 130 -11.52 -6.52 7.11
CA ALA A 130 -11.22 -7.87 6.62
C ALA A 130 -11.63 -8.09 5.16
N LYS A 131 -12.60 -7.31 4.66
CA LYS A 131 -13.11 -7.38 3.28
C LYS A 131 -13.02 -6.00 2.64
N ASP A 132 -13.08 -5.96 1.31
CA ASP A 132 -13.03 -4.72 0.55
C ASP A 132 -14.14 -3.76 1.02
N PRO A 133 -13.79 -2.56 1.54
CA PRO A 133 -14.76 -1.61 2.08
C PRO A 133 -15.63 -0.94 0.99
N VAL A 134 -15.22 -1.01 -0.27
CA VAL A 134 -16.03 -0.53 -1.41
C VAL A 134 -17.14 -1.52 -1.72
N LEU A 135 -16.84 -2.80 -1.66
CA LEU A 135 -17.81 -3.88 -1.95
C LEU A 135 -18.70 -4.19 -0.75
N ILE A 136 -18.15 -4.09 0.47
CA ILE A 136 -18.85 -4.42 1.73
C ILE A 136 -18.66 -3.27 2.73
N PRO A 137 -19.47 -2.18 2.62
CA PRO A 137 -19.27 -0.97 3.41
C PRO A 137 -19.64 -1.09 4.90
N ASN A 138 -20.54 -2.02 5.26
CA ASN A 138 -21.09 -2.14 6.62
C ASN A 138 -20.43 -3.30 7.38
N GLN A 139 -19.10 -3.27 7.52
CA GLN A 139 -18.34 -4.27 8.26
C GLN A 139 -17.63 -3.66 9.47
N THR A 140 -17.21 -4.51 10.41
CA THR A 140 -16.36 -4.06 11.52
C THR A 140 -15.03 -3.54 10.99
N THR A 141 -14.61 -2.40 11.49
CA THR A 141 -13.39 -1.73 11.08
C THR A 141 -12.59 -1.26 12.29
N THR A 142 -11.28 -1.17 12.13
CA THR A 142 -10.38 -0.55 13.10
C THR A 142 -9.75 0.68 12.45
N PHE A 143 -9.69 1.77 13.18
CA PHE A 143 -9.11 3.01 12.69
C PHE A 143 -7.75 3.25 13.32
N TYR A 144 -6.77 3.65 12.51
CA TYR A 144 -5.39 3.89 12.91
C TYR A 144 -4.89 5.24 12.45
N LYS A 145 -4.03 5.87 13.26
CA LYS A 145 -3.26 7.05 12.86
C LYS A 145 -1.77 6.77 12.99
N TYR A 146 -1.05 7.13 11.96
CA TYR A 146 0.40 6.98 11.86
C TYR A 146 1.06 8.33 11.63
N LYS A 147 2.28 8.46 12.13
CA LYS A 147 3.19 9.55 11.80
C LYS A 147 4.37 9.03 10.98
N ALA A 148 4.78 9.83 10.00
CA ALA A 148 5.97 9.51 9.23
C ALA A 148 7.24 9.66 10.08
N ARG A 149 8.13 8.68 9.96
CA ARG A 149 9.49 8.73 10.46
C ARG A 149 10.44 8.55 9.26
N THR A 150 11.29 9.55 9.04
CA THR A 150 12.30 9.46 7.97
C THR A 150 13.44 8.61 8.49
N THR A 151 13.72 7.48 7.85
CA THR A 151 14.92 6.71 8.13
C THR A 151 16.13 7.52 7.71
N SER A 152 16.94 7.97 8.66
CA SER A 152 18.28 8.46 8.36
C SER A 152 19.08 7.30 7.74
N LYS A 153 19.52 7.50 6.49
CA LYS A 153 20.42 6.58 5.79
C LYS A 153 21.81 6.63 6.41
#